data_7926ebd05d172e43ebb0e90e500fbaa7
#
_entry.id   7926ebd05d172e43ebb0e90e500fbaa7
#
_cell.length_a   1.000
_cell.length_b   1.000
_cell.length_c   1.000
_cell.angle_alpha   90.00
_cell.angle_beta   90.00
_cell.angle_gamma   90.00
#
_symmetry.space_group_name_H-M   'P 1'
#
loop_
_entity.id
_entity.type
_entity.pdbx_description
1 polymer ?
#
loop_
_entity_poly.entity_id
_entity_poly.type
_entity_poly.pdbx_seq_one_letter_code
_entity_poly.pdbx_strand_id
1 'polypeptide(L)'
;MGILDFCKRVVGEMLGARPDGAKSQVVWKHPDPTIPMKSQLTVEADEKAVFFRDGKVQAVLGPGRHTLDTSNLPFLSNLIDSFTGGNVFIAEVFFVNTRENPGVKFGGRVGHVEDPKSGIPVETMVHGEFSFKVTDAEKLIVGLVATLLAEDYWVRSGLKDGFWRVIRDRIAELLVKNKWPLLDVTSGAYSEEIEKDVIEGVTDHVDDYGVSIVRLGNFVIAIDEQDSKNLKKLYTDAAYLKTVGGVGAYREFAAGKAMMGAGEGMAKGGSGGGEA
;
A
#
# COMPACT_ATOMS: atom_id res chain seq x y z
N MET A 1 -5.97 -44.59 14.74
CA MET A 1 -5.18 -44.39 13.50
C MET A 1 -5.73 -45.34 12.47
N GLY A 2 -6.55 -44.83 11.56
CA GLY A 2 -7.29 -45.67 10.63
C GLY A 2 -6.45 -46.07 9.41
N ILE A 3 -6.73 -47.24 8.82
CA ILE A 3 -6.11 -47.75 7.61
C ILE A 3 -6.14 -46.71 6.46
N LEU A 4 -7.13 -45.79 6.43
CA LEU A 4 -7.24 -44.69 5.48
C LEU A 4 -6.16 -43.62 5.70
N ASP A 5 -5.73 -43.35 6.93
CA ASP A 5 -4.63 -42.42 7.22
C ASP A 5 -3.26 -43.05 6.85
N PHE A 6 -3.14 -44.37 7.00
CA PHE A 6 -1.96 -45.08 6.56
C PHE A 6 -1.89 -45.16 5.03
N CYS A 7 -3.00 -45.39 4.34
CA CYS A 7 -3.04 -45.37 2.87
C CYS A 7 -2.78 -43.95 2.27
N LYS A 8 -3.20 -42.89 2.94
CA LYS A 8 -2.82 -41.50 2.55
C LYS A 8 -1.32 -41.23 2.73
N ARG A 9 -0.66 -41.93 3.65
CA ARG A 9 0.76 -41.81 3.91
C ARG A 9 1.65 -42.66 2.99
N VAL A 10 1.08 -43.72 2.39
CA VAL A 10 1.80 -44.70 1.56
C VAL A 10 1.60 -44.52 0.05
N VAL A 11 0.46 -43.91 -0.35
CA VAL A 11 0.27 -43.41 -1.71
C VAL A 11 0.98 -42.07 -1.77
N GLY A 12 2.22 -42.06 -2.23
CA GLY A 12 3.16 -40.96 -2.24
C GLY A 12 2.52 -39.61 -2.02
N GLU A 13 2.85 -38.97 -0.93
CA GLU A 13 2.43 -37.58 -0.68
C GLU A 13 2.80 -36.81 -1.94
N MET A 14 1.81 -36.70 -2.83
CA MET A 14 1.94 -35.77 -3.94
C MET A 14 2.27 -34.44 -3.29
N LEU A 15 3.35 -33.82 -3.69
CA LEU A 15 3.52 -32.42 -3.47
C LEU A 15 2.37 -31.75 -4.22
N GLY A 16 1.21 -31.73 -3.58
CA GLY A 16 -0.05 -31.35 -4.21
C GLY A 16 0.00 -29.90 -4.68
N ALA A 17 -1.13 -29.42 -5.06
CA ALA A 17 -1.37 -28.00 -5.21
C ALA A 17 -1.31 -27.33 -3.84
N ARG A 18 -1.10 -26.01 -3.82
CA ARG A 18 -1.29 -25.17 -2.64
C ARG A 18 -2.66 -25.41 -2.02
N PRO A 19 -2.80 -25.58 -0.70
CA PRO A 19 -4.08 -25.82 -0.05
C PRO A 19 -5.06 -24.66 -0.28
N ASP A 20 -6.35 -24.97 -0.42
CA ASP A 20 -7.38 -23.94 -0.64
C ASP A 20 -7.38 -22.87 0.46
N GLY A 21 -7.16 -23.27 1.73
CA GLY A 21 -7.06 -22.32 2.86
C GLY A 21 -5.87 -21.35 2.79
N ALA A 22 -4.87 -21.66 1.99
CA ALA A 22 -3.69 -20.81 1.81
C ALA A 22 -3.75 -19.95 0.53
N LYS A 23 -4.75 -20.13 -0.33
CA LYS A 23 -4.85 -19.44 -1.63
C LYS A 23 -4.97 -17.92 -1.53
N SER A 24 -5.41 -17.38 -0.39
CA SER A 24 -5.48 -15.94 -0.13
C SER A 24 -4.13 -15.31 0.22
N GLN A 25 -3.13 -16.10 0.59
CA GLN A 25 -1.82 -15.61 0.95
C GLN A 25 -1.02 -15.22 -0.31
N VAL A 26 -0.11 -14.27 -0.20
CA VAL A 26 0.80 -13.89 -1.29
C VAL A 26 1.86 -14.96 -1.50
N VAL A 27 2.43 -15.44 -0.41
CA VAL A 27 3.44 -16.51 -0.38
C VAL A 27 3.01 -17.57 0.61
N TRP A 28 3.10 -18.83 0.20
CA TRP A 28 2.89 -19.97 1.08
C TRP A 28 4.08 -20.92 0.97
N LYS A 29 4.67 -21.25 2.09
CA LYS A 29 5.78 -22.22 2.18
C LYS A 29 5.24 -23.62 2.43
N HIS A 30 5.66 -24.57 1.62
CA HIS A 30 5.35 -25.97 1.88
C HIS A 30 5.97 -26.40 3.22
N PRO A 31 5.20 -27.09 4.09
CA PRO A 31 5.65 -27.40 5.45
C PRO A 31 6.78 -28.44 5.52
N ASP A 32 6.85 -29.34 4.54
CA ASP A 32 7.88 -30.38 4.50
C ASP A 32 8.92 -30.07 3.42
N PRO A 33 10.20 -29.86 3.79
CA PRO A 33 11.28 -29.67 2.83
C PRO A 33 11.77 -30.97 2.19
N THR A 34 11.31 -32.13 2.67
CA THR A 34 11.73 -33.47 2.18
C THR A 34 10.73 -33.93 1.11
N ILE A 35 11.13 -33.86 -0.14
CA ILE A 35 10.23 -34.07 -1.26
C ILE A 35 10.58 -35.40 -1.96
N PRO A 36 9.62 -36.33 -2.07
CA PRO A 36 9.84 -37.56 -2.78
C PRO A 36 10.09 -37.37 -4.29
N MET A 37 11.05 -38.08 -4.85
CA MET A 37 11.24 -38.12 -6.30
C MET A 37 9.97 -38.65 -6.99
N LYS A 38 9.72 -38.17 -8.20
CA LYS A 38 8.53 -38.51 -9.02
C LYS A 38 7.20 -38.05 -8.45
N SER A 39 7.20 -37.26 -7.36
CA SER A 39 5.97 -36.61 -6.92
C SER A 39 5.42 -35.63 -7.98
N GLN A 40 4.13 -35.38 -7.93
CA GLN A 40 3.44 -34.45 -8.82
C GLN A 40 3.24 -33.12 -8.16
N LEU A 41 3.77 -32.06 -8.73
CA LEU A 41 3.54 -30.68 -8.33
C LEU A 41 2.56 -30.02 -9.30
N THR A 42 1.46 -29.48 -8.80
CA THR A 42 0.53 -28.67 -9.59
C THR A 42 0.68 -27.22 -9.19
N VAL A 43 1.02 -26.37 -10.16
CA VAL A 43 1.09 -24.92 -10.04
C VAL A 43 -0.11 -24.33 -10.78
N GLU A 44 -0.93 -23.55 -10.10
CA GLU A 44 -2.12 -22.94 -10.72
C GLU A 44 -1.73 -21.81 -11.71
N ALA A 45 -2.72 -21.36 -12.51
CA ALA A 45 -2.48 -20.39 -13.59
C ALA A 45 -1.96 -19.04 -13.10
N ASP A 46 -2.29 -18.68 -11.87
CA ASP A 46 -1.94 -17.44 -11.19
C ASP A 46 -0.85 -17.63 -10.11
N GLU A 47 -0.07 -18.70 -10.22
CA GLU A 47 0.97 -19.04 -9.25
C GLU A 47 2.32 -19.34 -9.92
N LYS A 48 3.37 -19.26 -9.12
CA LYS A 48 4.71 -19.81 -9.41
C LYS A 48 5.19 -20.60 -8.21
N ALA A 49 5.89 -21.70 -8.46
CA ALA A 49 6.57 -22.47 -7.40
C ALA A 49 8.08 -22.19 -7.45
N VAL A 50 8.63 -21.72 -6.34
CA VAL A 50 10.06 -21.39 -6.18
C VAL A 50 10.72 -22.45 -5.32
N PHE A 51 11.74 -23.11 -5.85
CA PHE A 51 12.58 -24.06 -5.13
C PHE A 51 13.79 -23.31 -4.56
N PHE A 52 13.93 -23.37 -3.25
CA PHE A 52 14.96 -22.65 -2.52
C PHE A 52 15.77 -23.61 -1.65
N ARG A 53 17.09 -23.50 -1.68
CA ARG A 53 18.00 -24.30 -0.88
C ARG A 53 19.32 -23.55 -0.63
N ASP A 54 19.82 -23.68 0.58
CA ASP A 54 21.11 -23.10 1.00
C ASP A 54 21.24 -21.61 0.67
N GLY A 55 20.17 -20.85 0.91
CA GLY A 55 20.16 -19.41 0.68
C GLY A 55 20.02 -18.97 -0.79
N LYS A 56 19.70 -19.90 -1.71
CA LYS A 56 19.61 -19.61 -3.16
C LYS A 56 18.37 -20.21 -3.78
N VAL A 57 17.81 -19.49 -4.73
CA VAL A 57 16.80 -20.02 -5.64
C VAL A 57 17.46 -20.99 -6.60
N GLN A 58 16.93 -22.20 -6.66
CA GLN A 58 17.42 -23.27 -7.55
C GLN A 58 16.63 -23.30 -8.85
N ALA A 59 15.33 -23.04 -8.76
CA ALA A 59 14.44 -22.96 -9.92
C ALA A 59 13.13 -22.26 -9.60
N VAL A 60 12.47 -21.74 -10.62
CA VAL A 60 11.11 -21.22 -10.58
C VAL A 60 10.28 -21.96 -11.64
N LEU A 61 9.23 -22.66 -11.19
CA LEU A 61 8.29 -23.35 -12.08
C LEU A 61 7.04 -22.50 -12.28
N GLY A 62 6.65 -22.34 -13.53
CA GLY A 62 5.41 -21.68 -13.93
C GLY A 62 4.19 -22.59 -13.81
N PRO A 63 3.01 -22.09 -14.21
CA PRO A 63 1.76 -22.85 -14.20
C PRO A 63 1.85 -24.18 -14.95
N GLY A 64 1.19 -25.18 -14.38
CA GLY A 64 1.11 -26.51 -14.97
C GLY A 64 1.31 -27.64 -13.97
N ARG A 65 1.30 -28.86 -14.49
CA ARG A 65 1.60 -30.06 -13.73
C ARG A 65 3.04 -30.50 -14.04
N HIS A 66 3.85 -30.59 -13.02
CA HIS A 66 5.27 -30.95 -13.11
C HIS A 66 5.53 -32.26 -12.38
N THR A 67 6.12 -33.24 -13.09
CA THR A 67 6.66 -34.43 -12.45
C THR A 67 8.07 -34.10 -11.95
N LEU A 68 8.27 -34.23 -10.63
CA LEU A 68 9.53 -33.87 -9.99
C LEU A 68 10.54 -35.01 -10.11
N ASP A 69 11.16 -35.13 -11.27
CA ASP A 69 12.27 -36.04 -11.54
C ASP A 69 13.40 -35.34 -12.29
N THR A 70 14.59 -35.89 -12.23
CA THR A 70 15.80 -35.31 -12.83
C THR A 70 15.79 -35.35 -14.37
N SER A 71 14.95 -36.20 -14.99
CA SER A 71 14.80 -36.27 -16.44
C SER A 71 14.03 -35.07 -16.96
N ASN A 72 12.99 -34.65 -16.23
CA ASN A 72 12.14 -33.53 -16.59
C ASN A 72 12.67 -32.21 -16.05
N LEU A 73 13.30 -32.26 -14.87
CA LEU A 73 13.78 -31.07 -14.14
C LEU A 73 15.24 -31.29 -13.73
N PRO A 74 16.21 -31.03 -14.62
CA PRO A 74 17.63 -31.33 -14.37
C PRO A 74 18.21 -30.68 -13.11
N PHE A 75 17.70 -29.52 -12.67
CA PHE A 75 18.15 -28.85 -11.48
C PHE A 75 17.95 -29.70 -10.21
N LEU A 76 17.02 -30.66 -10.21
CA LEU A 76 16.78 -31.56 -9.08
C LEU A 76 17.99 -32.41 -8.75
N SER A 77 18.87 -32.69 -9.71
CA SER A 77 20.12 -33.39 -9.44
C SER A 77 20.98 -32.72 -8.38
N ASN A 78 20.91 -31.38 -8.28
CA ASN A 78 21.64 -30.60 -7.27
C ASN A 78 20.99 -30.64 -5.88
N LEU A 79 19.76 -31.11 -5.80
CA LEU A 79 18.96 -31.19 -4.59
C LEU A 79 18.87 -32.59 -3.99
N ILE A 80 19.33 -33.61 -4.70
CA ILE A 80 19.28 -34.99 -4.25
C ILE A 80 20.20 -35.15 -3.07
N ASP A 81 19.67 -35.72 -1.98
CA ASP A 81 20.46 -36.15 -0.84
C ASP A 81 21.03 -37.56 -1.05
N SER A 82 22.34 -37.64 -1.14
CA SER A 82 23.07 -38.92 -1.32
C SER A 82 22.88 -39.87 -0.17
N PHE A 83 22.56 -39.41 1.04
CA PHE A 83 22.31 -40.24 2.21
C PHE A 83 20.98 -41.01 2.15
N THR A 84 20.02 -40.55 1.33
CA THR A 84 18.68 -41.16 1.21
C THR A 84 18.55 -42.14 0.04
N GLY A 85 19.65 -42.49 -0.61
CA GLY A 85 19.65 -43.37 -1.78
C GLY A 85 19.04 -42.78 -3.03
N GLY A 86 18.92 -41.45 -3.09
CA GLY A 86 18.44 -40.74 -4.27
C GLY A 86 16.91 -40.74 -4.48
N ASN A 87 16.14 -41.20 -3.48
CA ASN A 87 14.68 -41.27 -3.55
C ASN A 87 13.96 -39.99 -3.12
N VAL A 88 14.67 -39.07 -2.49
CA VAL A 88 14.16 -37.79 -2.04
C VAL A 88 15.14 -36.67 -2.36
N PHE A 89 14.66 -35.48 -2.45
CA PHE A 89 15.47 -34.27 -2.47
C PHE A 89 15.02 -33.31 -1.38
N ILE A 90 15.91 -32.43 -0.92
CA ILE A 90 15.65 -31.50 0.15
C ILE A 90 15.66 -30.09 -0.43
N ALA A 91 14.51 -29.42 -0.38
CA ALA A 91 14.36 -28.03 -0.78
C ALA A 91 13.15 -27.41 -0.09
N GLU A 92 13.25 -26.13 0.22
CA GLU A 92 12.07 -25.36 0.59
C GLU A 92 11.30 -24.99 -0.70
N VAL A 93 10.00 -25.21 -0.70
CA VAL A 93 9.14 -24.87 -1.83
C VAL A 93 8.17 -23.76 -1.41
N PHE A 94 8.23 -22.65 -2.13
CA PHE A 94 7.35 -21.51 -1.93
C PHE A 94 6.40 -21.40 -3.12
N PHE A 95 5.12 -21.33 -2.83
CA PHE A 95 4.11 -20.98 -3.83
C PHE A 95 3.85 -19.47 -3.73
N VAL A 96 4.05 -18.78 -4.83
CA VAL A 96 3.92 -17.33 -4.95
C VAL A 96 2.74 -17.00 -5.83
N ASN A 97 1.80 -16.25 -5.29
CA ASN A 97 0.63 -15.76 -6.01
C ASN A 97 1.03 -14.61 -6.93
N THR A 98 0.70 -14.70 -8.22
CA THR A 98 1.02 -13.69 -9.23
C THR A 98 -0.17 -12.86 -9.68
N ARG A 99 -1.36 -13.11 -9.12
CA ARG A 99 -2.55 -12.28 -9.36
C ARG A 99 -2.45 -10.93 -8.65
N GLU A 100 -3.38 -10.03 -8.95
CA GLU A 100 -3.52 -8.79 -8.20
C GLU A 100 -3.93 -9.07 -6.75
N ASN A 101 -3.22 -8.49 -5.81
CA ASN A 101 -3.46 -8.55 -4.38
C ASN A 101 -3.95 -7.19 -3.89
N PRO A 102 -5.27 -7.01 -3.71
CA PRO A 102 -5.85 -5.72 -3.31
C PRO A 102 -5.81 -5.50 -1.79
N GLY A 103 -6.10 -4.27 -1.40
CA GLY A 103 -6.47 -3.90 -0.03
C GLY A 103 -5.31 -3.79 0.95
N VAL A 104 -4.10 -3.49 0.50
CA VAL A 104 -3.00 -3.13 1.41
C VAL A 104 -3.17 -1.69 1.84
N LYS A 105 -3.66 -1.48 3.05
CA LYS A 105 -3.91 -0.15 3.61
C LYS A 105 -2.62 0.53 4.02
N PHE A 106 -2.49 1.79 3.65
CA PHE A 106 -1.41 2.67 4.09
C PHE A 106 -1.98 3.98 4.62
N GLY A 107 -1.18 4.70 5.39
CA GLY A 107 -1.56 6.03 5.85
C GLY A 107 -0.68 6.54 6.98
N GLY A 108 -0.65 7.86 7.10
CA GLY A 108 0.09 8.53 8.14
C GLY A 108 0.30 10.01 7.82
N ARG A 109 1.16 10.64 8.61
CA ARG A 109 1.53 12.04 8.43
C ARG A 109 2.53 12.18 7.29
N VAL A 110 2.24 13.10 6.38
CA VAL A 110 3.18 13.53 5.34
C VAL A 110 4.16 14.55 5.93
N GLY A 111 3.64 15.49 6.72
CA GLY A 111 4.37 16.57 7.35
C GLY A 111 3.67 17.91 7.16
N HIS A 112 4.39 18.99 7.46
CA HIS A 112 3.90 20.33 7.21
C HIS A 112 4.23 20.73 5.77
N VAL A 113 3.19 21.00 5.00
CA VAL A 113 3.28 21.49 3.62
C VAL A 113 2.78 22.93 3.60
N GLU A 114 3.54 23.82 2.99
CA GLU A 114 3.12 25.21 2.82
C GLU A 114 2.00 25.29 1.79
N ASP A 115 0.86 25.84 2.19
CA ASP A 115 -0.22 26.13 1.26
C ASP A 115 0.14 27.33 0.38
N PRO A 116 0.25 27.15 -0.94
CA PRO A 116 0.76 28.19 -1.84
C PRO A 116 -0.13 29.44 -1.94
N LYS A 117 -1.38 29.33 -1.53
CA LYS A 117 -2.35 30.42 -1.61
C LYS A 117 -2.35 31.29 -0.36
N SER A 118 -2.04 30.71 0.79
CA SER A 118 -1.97 31.42 2.07
C SER A 118 -0.55 31.66 2.57
N GLY A 119 0.43 30.88 2.12
CA GLY A 119 1.81 30.87 2.62
C GLY A 119 1.94 30.26 4.02
N ILE A 120 0.92 29.55 4.51
CA ILE A 120 0.91 28.96 5.85
C ILE A 120 1.26 27.47 5.77
N PRO A 121 2.20 26.98 6.62
CA PRO A 121 2.46 25.56 6.74
C PRO A 121 1.28 24.85 7.43
N VAL A 122 0.82 23.77 6.83
CA VAL A 122 -0.35 23.00 7.25
C VAL A 122 0.05 21.55 7.46
N GLU A 123 -0.38 20.94 8.55
CA GLU A 123 -0.15 19.52 8.79
C GLU A 123 -1.00 18.68 7.85
N THR A 124 -0.30 17.91 7.00
CA THR A 124 -0.93 17.11 5.94
C THR A 124 -0.80 15.62 6.28
N MET A 125 -1.89 14.91 6.11
CA MET A 125 -1.99 13.46 6.29
C MET A 125 -2.51 12.83 5.00
N VAL A 126 -2.13 11.57 4.79
CA VAL A 126 -2.66 10.79 3.66
C VAL A 126 -3.04 9.40 4.15
N HIS A 127 -4.09 8.85 3.57
CA HIS A 127 -4.47 7.47 3.75
C HIS A 127 -5.09 6.93 2.46
N GLY A 128 -4.99 5.61 2.31
CA GLY A 128 -5.51 4.92 1.15
C GLY A 128 -5.19 3.44 1.22
N GLU A 129 -5.41 2.79 0.11
CA GLU A 129 -5.01 1.40 -0.09
C GLU A 129 -4.35 1.25 -1.46
N PHE A 130 -3.48 0.27 -1.59
CA PHE A 130 -2.94 -0.09 -2.88
C PHE A 130 -3.18 -1.55 -3.18
N SER A 131 -3.21 -1.87 -4.46
CA SER A 131 -3.11 -3.23 -4.94
C SER A 131 -1.74 -3.45 -5.59
N PHE A 132 -1.22 -4.64 -5.42
CA PHE A 132 0.05 -5.00 -6.01
C PHE A 132 -0.02 -6.37 -6.69
N LYS A 133 0.93 -6.62 -7.58
CA LYS A 133 1.11 -7.88 -8.29
C LYS A 133 2.57 -8.30 -8.18
N VAL A 134 2.80 -9.60 -7.96
CA VAL A 134 4.15 -10.15 -8.02
C VAL A 134 4.52 -10.35 -9.48
N THR A 135 5.58 -9.68 -9.91
CA THR A 135 6.14 -9.75 -11.27
C THR A 135 7.30 -10.73 -11.33
N ASP A 136 8.11 -10.77 -10.28
CA ASP A 136 9.26 -11.65 -10.14
C ASP A 136 9.23 -12.37 -8.80
N ALA A 137 8.90 -13.68 -8.85
CA ALA A 137 8.80 -14.51 -7.65
C ALA A 137 10.17 -14.78 -7.01
N GLU A 138 11.24 -14.81 -7.80
CA GLU A 138 12.60 -15.00 -7.29
C GLU A 138 13.06 -13.79 -6.48
N LYS A 139 12.94 -12.59 -7.04
CA LYS A 139 13.25 -11.35 -6.32
C LYS A 139 12.45 -11.23 -5.02
N LEU A 140 11.15 -11.59 -5.05
CA LEU A 140 10.29 -11.54 -3.87
C LEU A 140 10.78 -12.49 -2.76
N ILE A 141 11.10 -13.73 -3.11
CA ILE A 141 11.57 -14.73 -2.14
C ILE A 141 12.93 -14.32 -1.56
N VAL A 142 13.87 -13.89 -2.38
CA VAL A 142 15.20 -13.49 -1.92
C VAL A 142 15.14 -12.19 -1.11
N GLY A 143 14.38 -11.21 -1.58
CA GLY A 143 14.34 -9.87 -0.97
C GLY A 143 13.53 -9.80 0.32
N LEU A 144 12.41 -10.51 0.41
CA LEU A 144 11.46 -10.37 1.53
C LEU A 144 11.34 -11.63 2.37
N VAL A 145 11.24 -12.81 1.75
CA VAL A 145 10.87 -14.04 2.46
C VAL A 145 12.07 -14.73 3.08
N ALA A 146 13.24 -14.66 2.48
CA ALA A 146 14.47 -15.23 3.05
C ALA A 146 14.91 -14.52 4.34
N THR A 147 14.50 -13.26 4.51
CA THR A 147 14.81 -12.44 5.70
C THR A 147 13.68 -12.43 6.74
N LEU A 148 12.46 -12.73 6.34
CA LEU A 148 11.28 -12.63 7.18
C LEU A 148 10.53 -13.95 7.08
N LEU A 149 10.64 -14.82 8.06
CA LEU A 149 9.90 -16.09 8.18
C LEU A 149 8.54 -16.01 7.46
N ALA A 150 8.34 -16.85 6.46
CA ALA A 150 7.34 -16.86 5.39
C ALA A 150 5.85 -16.80 5.80
N GLU A 151 5.45 -15.90 6.67
CA GLU A 151 4.05 -15.64 6.98
C GLU A 151 3.54 -14.49 6.10
N ASP A 152 2.38 -14.67 5.51
CA ASP A 152 1.72 -13.68 4.62
C ASP A 152 1.58 -12.30 5.26
N TYR A 153 1.41 -12.26 6.58
CA TYR A 153 1.38 -11.01 7.35
C TYR A 153 2.67 -10.21 7.18
N TRP A 154 3.83 -10.86 7.23
CA TRP A 154 5.12 -10.18 7.11
C TRP A 154 5.39 -9.68 5.70
N VAL A 155 4.96 -10.43 4.68
CA VAL A 155 5.06 -9.98 3.28
C VAL A 155 4.22 -8.70 3.09
N ARG A 156 2.97 -8.70 3.55
CA ARG A 156 2.10 -7.53 3.44
C ARG A 156 2.57 -6.36 4.30
N SER A 157 3.05 -6.61 5.51
CA SER A 157 3.56 -5.58 6.42
C SER A 157 4.88 -5.00 5.92
N GLY A 158 5.83 -5.83 5.50
CA GLY A 158 7.11 -5.37 4.96
C GLY A 158 6.94 -4.53 3.70
N LEU A 159 6.07 -4.96 2.78
CA LEU A 159 5.69 -4.17 1.61
C LEU A 159 5.04 -2.84 2.02
N LYS A 160 4.10 -2.88 2.97
CA LYS A 160 3.41 -1.68 3.45
C LYS A 160 4.38 -0.64 4.00
N ASP A 161 5.28 -1.03 4.90
CA ASP A 161 6.17 -0.09 5.58
C ASP A 161 7.23 0.49 4.62
N GLY A 162 7.76 -0.34 3.72
CA GLY A 162 8.66 0.09 2.67
C GLY A 162 7.99 1.07 1.70
N PHE A 163 6.81 0.71 1.22
CA PHE A 163 6.06 1.54 0.28
C PHE A 163 5.53 2.82 0.90
N TRP A 164 5.07 2.77 2.17
CA TRP A 164 4.59 3.95 2.86
C TRP A 164 5.61 5.09 2.85
N ARG A 165 6.87 4.78 3.15
CA ARG A 165 7.93 5.79 3.15
C ARG A 165 8.09 6.44 1.78
N VAL A 166 8.14 5.64 0.71
CA VAL A 166 8.32 6.14 -0.66
C VAL A 166 7.09 6.92 -1.12
N ILE A 167 5.88 6.40 -0.86
CA ILE A 167 4.62 7.08 -1.19
C ILE A 167 4.54 8.43 -0.47
N ARG A 168 4.85 8.47 0.81
CA ARG A 168 4.85 9.71 1.62
C ARG A 168 5.79 10.76 1.04
N ASP A 169 7.03 10.38 0.77
CA ASP A 169 8.06 11.30 0.29
C ASP A 169 7.69 11.82 -1.11
N ARG A 170 7.12 10.96 -1.95
CA ARG A 170 6.66 11.36 -3.29
C ARG A 170 5.48 12.32 -3.24
N ILE A 171 4.50 12.07 -2.38
CA ILE A 171 3.35 12.97 -2.19
C ILE A 171 3.83 14.34 -1.69
N ALA A 172 4.72 14.36 -0.69
CA ALA A 172 5.28 15.61 -0.19
C ALA A 172 5.97 16.42 -1.30
N GLU A 173 6.78 15.75 -2.13
CA GLU A 173 7.43 16.37 -3.28
C GLU A 173 6.43 16.96 -4.27
N LEU A 174 5.39 16.20 -4.63
CA LEU A 174 4.38 16.63 -5.59
C LEU A 174 3.60 17.85 -5.10
N LEU A 175 3.18 17.86 -3.84
CA LEU A 175 2.45 18.98 -3.26
C LEU A 175 3.28 20.28 -3.30
N VAL A 176 4.56 20.19 -2.97
CA VAL A 176 5.48 21.34 -2.98
C VAL A 176 5.81 21.79 -4.42
N LYS A 177 6.08 20.84 -5.31
CA LYS A 177 6.48 21.11 -6.71
C LYS A 177 5.35 21.75 -7.52
N ASN A 178 4.14 21.20 -7.44
CA ASN A 178 3.02 21.64 -8.26
C ASN A 178 2.29 22.86 -7.67
N LYS A 179 2.57 23.23 -6.44
CA LYS A 179 1.96 24.36 -5.75
C LYS A 179 0.42 24.35 -5.80
N TRP A 180 -0.15 23.16 -5.60
CA TRP A 180 -1.61 23.03 -5.54
C TRP A 180 -2.15 23.56 -4.22
N PRO A 181 -3.23 24.37 -4.23
CA PRO A 181 -3.87 24.80 -3.00
C PRO A 181 -4.36 23.60 -2.19
N LEU A 182 -3.98 23.52 -0.91
CA LEU A 182 -4.26 22.33 -0.10
C LEU A 182 -5.76 22.06 0.08
N LEU A 183 -6.60 23.06 0.12
CA LEU A 183 -8.07 22.85 0.15
C LEU A 183 -8.59 22.21 -1.13
N ASP A 184 -8.01 22.53 -2.29
CA ASP A 184 -8.40 21.93 -3.56
C ASP A 184 -7.91 20.45 -3.61
N VAL A 185 -6.70 20.18 -3.12
CA VAL A 185 -6.17 18.81 -2.97
C VAL A 185 -7.06 17.95 -2.07
N THR A 186 -7.51 18.49 -0.92
CA THR A 186 -8.39 17.74 0.00
C THR A 186 -9.78 17.49 -0.57
N SER A 187 -10.20 18.22 -1.58
CA SER A 187 -11.46 17.99 -2.31
C SER A 187 -11.36 16.87 -3.35
N GLY A 188 -10.15 16.34 -3.59
CA GLY A 188 -9.89 15.32 -4.61
C GLY A 188 -9.67 15.85 -6.02
N ALA A 189 -9.49 17.16 -6.20
CA ALA A 189 -9.35 17.78 -7.52
C ALA A 189 -8.17 17.25 -8.34
N TYR A 190 -7.10 16.77 -7.67
CA TYR A 190 -5.86 16.30 -8.31
C TYR A 190 -5.57 14.81 -8.04
N SER A 191 -6.58 14.03 -7.63
CA SER A 191 -6.38 12.65 -7.20
C SER A 191 -5.79 11.76 -8.29
N GLU A 192 -6.26 11.87 -9.53
CA GLU A 192 -5.78 11.07 -10.65
C GLU A 192 -4.32 11.39 -11.02
N GLU A 193 -3.94 12.67 -10.98
CA GLU A 193 -2.59 13.12 -11.27
C GLU A 193 -1.62 12.64 -10.19
N ILE A 194 -2.03 12.76 -8.92
CA ILE A 194 -1.23 12.30 -7.78
C ILE A 194 -1.09 10.78 -7.81
N GLU A 195 -2.17 10.04 -8.10
CA GLU A 195 -2.12 8.58 -8.21
C GLU A 195 -1.10 8.14 -9.27
N LYS A 196 -1.19 8.71 -10.46
CA LYS A 196 -0.28 8.40 -11.56
C LYS A 196 1.18 8.68 -11.20
N ASP A 197 1.46 9.89 -10.71
CA ASP A 197 2.82 10.31 -10.36
C ASP A 197 3.39 9.49 -9.20
N VAL A 198 2.56 9.11 -8.22
CA VAL A 198 2.97 8.23 -7.11
C VAL A 198 3.32 6.84 -7.62
N ILE A 199 2.48 6.23 -8.47
CA ILE A 199 2.74 4.91 -9.04
C ILE A 199 4.04 4.94 -9.85
N GLU A 200 4.24 5.93 -10.73
CA GLU A 200 5.47 6.07 -11.51
C GLU A 200 6.70 6.23 -10.61
N GLY A 201 6.64 7.09 -9.60
CA GLY A 201 7.77 7.35 -8.70
C GLY A 201 8.11 6.19 -7.76
N VAL A 202 7.17 5.31 -7.48
CA VAL A 202 7.36 4.14 -6.61
C VAL A 202 7.82 2.92 -7.39
N THR A 203 7.57 2.85 -8.69
CA THR A 203 7.81 1.67 -9.54
C THR A 203 9.24 1.14 -9.42
N ASP A 204 10.23 2.01 -9.52
CA ASP A 204 11.65 1.61 -9.45
C ASP A 204 12.00 0.96 -8.11
N HIS A 205 11.45 1.49 -7.01
CA HIS A 205 11.71 0.96 -5.67
C HIS A 205 11.04 -0.39 -5.40
N VAL A 206 9.85 -0.61 -5.99
CA VAL A 206 9.12 -1.86 -5.75
C VAL A 206 9.58 -2.98 -6.68
N ASP A 207 10.13 -2.66 -7.83
CA ASP A 207 10.69 -3.65 -8.77
C ASP A 207 11.89 -4.39 -8.18
N ASP A 208 12.65 -3.75 -7.31
CA ASP A 208 13.73 -4.41 -6.56
C ASP A 208 13.25 -5.60 -5.73
N TYR A 209 12.00 -5.57 -5.28
CA TYR A 209 11.34 -6.67 -4.56
C TYR A 209 10.53 -7.60 -5.47
N GLY A 210 10.60 -7.42 -6.78
CA GLY A 210 9.84 -8.22 -7.75
C GLY A 210 8.33 -8.01 -7.68
N VAL A 211 7.91 -6.79 -7.37
CA VAL A 211 6.50 -6.41 -7.18
C VAL A 211 6.20 -5.17 -8.02
N SER A 212 4.99 -5.04 -8.53
CA SER A 212 4.49 -3.79 -9.11
C SER A 212 3.22 -3.33 -8.41
N ILE A 213 3.06 -2.03 -8.22
CA ILE A 213 1.79 -1.44 -7.80
C ILE A 213 0.90 -1.36 -9.04
N VAL A 214 -0.34 -1.88 -8.91
CA VAL A 214 -1.31 -1.88 -10.01
C VAL A 214 -2.15 -0.61 -9.97
N ARG A 215 -2.62 -0.23 -8.79
CA ARG A 215 -3.45 0.96 -8.55
C ARG A 215 -3.41 1.40 -7.10
N LEU A 216 -3.73 2.66 -6.88
CA LEU A 216 -4.12 3.21 -5.58
C LEU A 216 -5.66 3.24 -5.51
N GLY A 217 -6.20 3.00 -4.34
CA GLY A 217 -7.64 3.06 -4.08
C GLY A 217 -7.94 3.82 -2.81
N ASN A 218 -9.14 4.38 -2.70
CA ASN A 218 -9.59 5.12 -1.52
C ASN A 218 -8.57 6.17 -1.03
N PHE A 219 -7.88 6.78 -1.99
CA PHE A 219 -6.81 7.72 -1.73
C PHE A 219 -7.37 9.08 -1.30
N VAL A 220 -7.02 9.50 -0.10
CA VAL A 220 -7.48 10.76 0.49
C VAL A 220 -6.29 11.47 1.12
N ILE A 221 -6.11 12.73 0.71
CA ILE A 221 -5.22 13.67 1.39
C ILE A 221 -6.09 14.51 2.31
N ALA A 222 -5.74 14.55 3.58
CA ALA A 222 -6.43 15.30 4.62
C ALA A 222 -5.48 16.30 5.26
N ILE A 223 -6.03 17.38 5.75
CA ILE A 223 -5.34 18.34 6.61
C ILE A 223 -6.01 18.37 7.98
N ASP A 224 -5.30 18.79 9.00
CA ASP A 224 -5.86 18.95 10.33
C ASP A 224 -7.12 19.80 10.31
N GLU A 225 -8.10 19.47 11.16
CA GLU A 225 -9.39 20.15 11.16
C GLU A 225 -9.26 21.64 11.52
N GLN A 226 -8.36 21.97 12.44
CA GLN A 226 -8.12 23.35 12.83
C GLN A 226 -7.45 24.14 11.71
N ASP A 227 -6.47 23.52 11.04
CA ASP A 227 -5.81 24.10 9.86
C ASP A 227 -6.78 24.30 8.71
N SER A 228 -7.69 23.36 8.49
CA SER A 228 -8.76 23.47 7.49
C SER A 228 -9.65 24.69 7.75
N LYS A 229 -10.06 24.87 8.99
CA LYS A 229 -10.87 26.03 9.42
C LYS A 229 -10.11 27.35 9.20
N ASN A 230 -8.85 27.38 9.59
CA ASN A 230 -7.98 28.55 9.44
C ASN A 230 -7.78 28.91 7.98
N LEU A 231 -7.48 27.95 7.11
CA LEU A 231 -7.33 28.16 5.67
C LEU A 231 -8.62 28.66 5.03
N LYS A 232 -9.77 28.07 5.35
CA LYS A 232 -11.08 28.51 4.83
C LYS A 232 -11.35 29.97 5.22
N LYS A 233 -11.06 30.32 6.47
CA LYS A 233 -11.22 31.71 6.93
C LYS A 233 -10.31 32.66 6.16
N LEU A 234 -9.03 32.33 6.02
CA LEU A 234 -8.06 33.14 5.29
C LEU A 234 -8.45 33.31 3.81
N TYR A 235 -8.89 32.25 3.16
CA TYR A 235 -9.35 32.32 1.77
C TYR A 235 -10.58 33.20 1.63
N THR A 236 -11.52 33.11 2.59
CA THR A 236 -12.72 33.96 2.62
C THR A 236 -12.35 35.41 2.84
N ASP A 237 -11.50 35.72 3.80
CA ASP A 237 -11.04 37.06 4.11
C ASP A 237 -10.27 37.67 2.92
N ALA A 238 -9.39 36.92 2.28
CA ALA A 238 -8.69 37.35 1.07
C ALA A 238 -9.64 37.61 -0.11
N ALA A 239 -10.68 36.79 -0.29
CA ALA A 239 -11.70 37.00 -1.31
C ALA A 239 -12.51 38.27 -1.05
N TYR A 240 -12.89 38.51 0.21
CA TYR A 240 -13.57 39.76 0.61
C TYR A 240 -12.70 40.99 0.35
N LEU A 241 -11.43 40.97 0.77
CA LEU A 241 -10.49 42.05 0.53
C LEU A 241 -10.35 42.38 -0.97
N LYS A 242 -10.27 41.34 -1.81
CA LYS A 242 -10.18 41.48 -3.26
C LYS A 242 -11.46 42.08 -3.87
N THR A 243 -12.63 41.68 -3.35
CA THR A 243 -13.94 42.11 -3.86
C THR A 243 -14.24 43.55 -3.46
N VAL A 244 -13.82 43.98 -2.28
CA VAL A 244 -14.07 45.31 -1.72
C VAL A 244 -13.06 46.35 -2.20
N GLY A 245 -12.02 45.97 -2.97
CA GLY A 245 -11.05 46.91 -3.54
C GLY A 245 -9.84 47.19 -2.65
N GLY A 246 -9.52 46.29 -1.72
CA GLY A 246 -8.30 46.29 -0.90
C GLY A 246 -8.52 46.72 0.55
N VAL A 247 -7.40 46.76 1.32
CA VAL A 247 -7.43 46.99 2.78
C VAL A 247 -8.05 48.31 3.20
N GLY A 248 -7.91 49.36 2.37
CA GLY A 248 -8.53 50.70 2.62
C GLY A 248 -10.05 50.66 2.62
N ALA A 249 -10.61 50.10 1.55
CA ALA A 249 -12.05 49.93 1.38
C ALA A 249 -12.64 48.94 2.41
N TYR A 250 -11.88 47.92 2.79
CA TYR A 250 -12.26 46.98 3.86
C TYR A 250 -12.36 47.67 5.23
N ARG A 251 -11.45 48.61 5.56
CA ARG A 251 -11.52 49.40 6.79
C ARG A 251 -12.78 50.23 6.84
N GLU A 252 -13.13 50.89 5.74
CA GLU A 252 -14.37 51.66 5.64
C GLU A 252 -15.62 50.79 5.77
N PHE A 253 -15.62 49.62 5.11
CA PHE A 253 -16.70 48.64 5.21
C PHE A 253 -16.83 48.07 6.65
N ALA A 254 -15.73 47.70 7.26
CA ALA A 254 -15.72 47.19 8.64
C ALA A 254 -16.16 48.24 9.67
N ALA A 255 -15.74 49.48 9.48
CA ALA A 255 -16.18 50.61 10.32
C ALA A 255 -17.68 50.88 10.11
N GLY A 256 -18.17 50.84 8.89
CA GLY A 256 -19.60 50.96 8.58
C GLY A 256 -20.44 49.85 9.22
N LYS A 257 -19.97 48.62 9.14
CA LYS A 257 -20.65 47.48 9.75
C LYS A 257 -20.63 47.50 11.29
N ALA A 258 -19.53 47.95 11.89
CA ALA A 258 -19.46 48.19 13.34
C ALA A 258 -20.41 49.28 13.81
N MET A 259 -20.54 50.39 13.07
CA MET A 259 -21.50 51.44 13.34
C MET A 259 -22.95 50.95 13.21
N MET A 260 -23.27 50.15 12.19
CA MET A 260 -24.60 49.57 12.03
C MET A 260 -24.93 48.62 13.19
N GLY A 261 -24.00 47.75 13.57
CA GLY A 261 -24.18 46.83 14.72
C GLY A 261 -24.31 47.55 16.05
N ALA A 262 -23.61 48.69 16.24
CA ALA A 262 -23.77 49.52 17.42
C ALA A 262 -25.14 50.25 17.38
N GLY A 263 -25.62 50.69 16.25
CA GLY A 263 -26.95 51.28 16.06
C GLY A 263 -28.09 50.30 16.36
N GLU A 264 -27.99 49.07 15.90
CA GLU A 264 -28.96 47.99 16.22
C GLU A 264 -28.94 47.60 17.73
N GLY A 265 -27.77 47.61 18.35
CA GLY A 265 -27.63 47.37 19.77
C GLY A 265 -28.27 48.46 20.62
N MET A 266 -28.14 49.75 20.22
CA MET A 266 -28.81 50.88 20.88
C MET A 266 -30.33 50.87 20.66
N ALA A 267 -30.79 50.49 19.47
CA ALA A 267 -32.21 50.39 19.16
C ALA A 267 -32.93 49.30 19.96
N LYS A 268 -32.21 48.18 20.24
CA LYS A 268 -32.72 47.08 21.05
C LYS A 268 -32.56 47.31 22.57
N GLY A 269 -31.61 48.14 23.00
CA GLY A 269 -31.36 48.47 24.43
C GLY A 269 -32.18 49.66 24.97
N GLY A 270 -32.89 50.38 24.12
CA GLY A 270 -33.65 51.57 24.49
C GLY A 270 -35.10 51.39 24.96
N SER A 271 -35.56 50.16 25.18
CA SER A 271 -36.94 49.88 25.60
C SER A 271 -37.05 49.23 26.97
N GLY A 272 -36.36 49.76 27.98
CA GLY A 272 -36.43 49.23 29.32
C GLY A 272 -36.02 50.24 30.39
N GLY A 273 -36.84 51.25 30.62
CA GLY A 273 -36.53 52.21 31.71
C GLY A 273 -37.59 53.28 31.84
N GLY A 274 -38.72 52.97 32.44
CA GLY A 274 -39.69 53.95 32.84
C GLY A 274 -40.91 53.30 33.45
N GLU A 275 -40.89 53.06 34.75
CA GLU A 275 -42.06 53.18 35.60
C GLU A 275 -41.71 52.95 37.06
N ALA A 276 -41.92 53.91 37.84
CA ALA A 276 -42.42 54.22 39.16
C ALA A 276 -41.49 54.88 40.09
#